data_e3efe8465915be8ac4a2f906a0a6d878
#
_entry.id   e3efe8465915be8ac4a2f906a0a6d878
#
_cell.length_a   1.000
_cell.length_b   1.000
_cell.length_c   1.000
_cell.angle_alpha   90.00
_cell.angle_beta   90.00
_cell.angle_gamma   90.00
#
_symmetry.space_group_name_H-M   'P 1'
#
loop_
_entity.id
_entity.type
_entity.pdbx_description
1 polymer ?
#
loop_
_entity_poly.entity_id
_entity_poly.type
_entity_poly.pdbx_seq_one_letter_code
_entity_poly.pdbx_strand_id
1 'polypeptide(L)'
;MTTTLTTPLPTVPRAKPARRPTTLLFAYGATLNPEHIMVRLCQPKIRAIARLPDYRLGFHGHSEVWDSGLETLVDEPGAEAWGVLYELSATELDRFDAWQGVKLDGGGSYFHYPVEVIDENGQLLDALFHRKTEMGPQQPASRDYLDFILAGARARGLPARAIAVLEACTAVQARYPVPKMNTDIKALASKLSCAC
;
A
#
# COMPACT_ATOMS: atom_id res chain seq x y z
N MET A 1 -57.81 27.08 39.11
CA MET A 1 -56.41 26.57 39.03
C MET A 1 -56.36 25.57 37.93
N THR A 2 -55.80 25.92 36.74
CA THR A 2 -55.78 25.07 35.54
C THR A 2 -54.38 24.48 35.42
N THR A 3 -54.25 23.18 35.65
CA THR A 3 -52.95 22.44 35.55
C THR A 3 -52.73 22.06 34.13
N THR A 4 -51.74 22.67 33.47
CA THR A 4 -51.35 22.34 32.11
C THR A 4 -50.41 21.12 32.16
N LEU A 5 -50.85 19.95 31.66
CA LEU A 5 -50.04 18.74 31.47
C LEU A 5 -49.19 18.90 30.22
N THR A 6 -47.89 19.12 30.40
CA THR A 6 -46.93 19.13 29.30
C THR A 6 -46.44 17.69 29.02
N THR A 7 -46.91 17.09 27.93
CA THR A 7 -46.44 15.77 27.48
C THR A 7 -45.06 15.93 26.90
N PRO A 8 -44.03 15.15 27.32
CA PRO A 8 -42.70 15.21 26.71
C PRO A 8 -42.74 14.66 25.29
N LEU A 9 -42.08 15.37 24.37
CA LEU A 9 -41.92 14.94 22.98
C LEU A 9 -41.11 13.65 22.91
N PRO A 10 -41.45 12.68 22.01
CA PRO A 10 -40.73 11.46 21.84
C PRO A 10 -39.31 11.73 21.33
N THR A 11 -38.31 11.20 22.02
CA THR A 11 -36.90 11.28 21.60
C THR A 11 -36.69 10.41 20.38
N VAL A 12 -36.45 10.99 19.21
CA VAL A 12 -36.11 10.25 17.98
C VAL A 12 -34.71 9.68 18.14
N PRO A 13 -34.50 8.36 17.99
CA PRO A 13 -33.17 7.77 18.04
C PRO A 13 -32.29 8.35 16.94
N ARG A 14 -31.15 8.93 17.33
CA ARG A 14 -30.18 9.45 16.36
C ARG A 14 -29.62 8.27 15.56
N ALA A 15 -29.93 8.21 14.26
CA ALA A 15 -29.39 7.20 13.37
C ALA A 15 -27.86 7.18 13.45
N LYS A 16 -27.26 5.99 13.57
CA LYS A 16 -25.80 5.85 13.48
C LYS A 16 -25.34 6.43 12.14
N PRO A 17 -24.28 7.26 12.12
CA PRO A 17 -23.79 7.80 10.87
C PRO A 17 -23.44 6.65 9.92
N ALA A 18 -23.90 6.71 8.67
CA ALA A 18 -23.58 5.75 7.65
C ALA A 18 -22.04 5.65 7.53
N ARG A 19 -21.51 4.42 7.51
CA ARG A 19 -20.09 4.18 7.35
C ARG A 19 -19.66 4.74 6.00
N ARG A 20 -18.67 5.64 5.98
CA ARG A 20 -18.15 6.19 4.72
C ARG A 20 -17.60 5.04 3.86
N PRO A 21 -17.80 5.05 2.54
CA PRO A 21 -17.27 4.04 1.67
C PRO A 21 -15.75 3.99 1.79
N THR A 22 -15.19 2.80 1.85
CA THR A 22 -13.74 2.55 1.89
C THR A 22 -13.34 1.68 0.72
N THR A 23 -12.11 1.82 0.26
CA THR A 23 -11.51 0.98 -0.78
C THR A 23 -10.49 0.05 -0.15
N LEU A 24 -10.44 -1.20 -0.57
CA LEU A 24 -9.37 -2.12 -0.21
C LEU A 24 -8.23 -1.98 -1.21
N LEU A 25 -7.05 -1.65 -0.69
CA LEU A 25 -5.81 -1.60 -1.47
C LEU A 25 -4.94 -2.79 -1.07
N PHE A 26 -4.63 -3.65 -2.06
CA PHE A 26 -3.68 -4.74 -1.89
C PHE A 26 -2.26 -4.18 -2.01
N ALA A 27 -1.61 -4.05 -0.87
CA ALA A 27 -0.26 -3.54 -0.73
C ALA A 27 0.76 -4.67 -0.78
N TYR A 28 1.74 -4.52 -1.62
CA TYR A 28 2.87 -5.43 -1.85
C TYR A 28 4.16 -4.63 -1.98
N GLY A 29 5.32 -5.29 -2.02
CA GLY A 29 6.61 -4.60 -2.20
C GLY A 29 6.91 -3.59 -1.08
N ALA A 30 7.43 -2.43 -1.44
CA ALA A 30 7.82 -1.39 -0.49
C ALA A 30 6.66 -0.88 0.38
N THR A 31 5.43 -0.96 -0.13
CA THR A 31 4.23 -0.54 0.59
C THR A 31 3.84 -1.46 1.77
N LEU A 32 4.51 -2.60 1.90
CA LEU A 32 4.42 -3.43 3.10
C LEU A 32 5.13 -2.80 4.30
N ASN A 33 6.16 -2.00 4.07
CA ASN A 33 6.98 -1.46 5.15
C ASN A 33 6.22 -0.40 5.96
N PRO A 34 6.04 -0.61 7.30
CA PRO A 34 5.33 0.33 8.15
C PRO A 34 5.91 1.74 8.11
N GLU A 35 7.24 1.87 8.14
CA GLU A 35 7.92 3.17 8.11
C GLU A 35 7.58 3.96 6.84
N HIS A 36 7.48 3.24 5.71
CA HIS A 36 7.14 3.82 4.43
C HIS A 36 5.69 4.35 4.38
N ILE A 37 4.77 3.60 5.00
CA ILE A 37 3.34 3.91 5.02
C ILE A 37 3.01 4.99 6.06
N MET A 38 3.58 4.91 7.27
CA MET A 38 3.27 5.82 8.38
C MET A 38 3.55 7.29 8.04
N VAL A 39 4.62 7.55 7.31
CA VAL A 39 4.97 8.91 6.87
C VAL A 39 3.90 9.52 5.96
N ARG A 40 3.04 8.70 5.33
CA ARG A 40 2.12 9.13 4.26
C ARG A 40 0.65 9.00 4.59
N LEU A 41 0.27 7.99 5.37
CA LEU A 41 -1.14 7.64 5.59
C LEU A 41 -1.58 7.69 7.05
N CYS A 42 -0.74 8.10 7.98
CA CYS A 42 -1.09 8.16 9.39
C CYS A 42 -1.72 6.85 9.92
N GLN A 43 -1.12 5.70 9.62
CA GLN A 43 -1.53 4.36 10.05
C GLN A 43 -2.83 3.85 9.41
N PRO A 44 -2.79 3.37 8.16
CA PRO A 44 -3.95 2.79 7.51
C PRO A 44 -4.42 1.54 8.26
N LYS A 45 -5.73 1.35 8.30
CA LYS A 45 -6.30 0.15 8.89
C LYS A 45 -5.95 -1.07 8.05
N ILE A 46 -5.26 -2.05 8.65
CA ILE A 46 -5.04 -3.36 8.04
C ILE A 46 -6.33 -4.16 8.17
N ARG A 47 -6.86 -4.64 7.05
CA ARG A 47 -8.05 -5.48 6.98
C ARG A 47 -7.70 -6.95 7.11
N ALA A 48 -6.67 -7.40 6.40
CA ALA A 48 -6.21 -8.79 6.38
C ALA A 48 -4.82 -8.91 5.73
N ILE A 49 -4.13 -10.02 5.97
CA ILE A 49 -3.11 -10.55 5.08
C ILE A 49 -3.85 -11.28 3.96
N ALA A 50 -3.38 -11.13 2.71
CA ALA A 50 -4.02 -11.74 1.56
C ALA A 50 -2.99 -12.22 0.54
N ARG A 51 -3.44 -13.10 -0.36
CA ARG A 51 -2.69 -13.56 -1.52
C ARG A 51 -3.46 -13.27 -2.79
N LEU A 52 -2.73 -12.95 -3.85
CA LEU A 52 -3.24 -12.81 -5.21
C LEU A 52 -2.73 -13.99 -6.02
N PRO A 53 -3.60 -14.94 -6.43
CA PRO A 53 -3.21 -16.07 -7.27
C PRO A 53 -2.78 -15.62 -8.67
N ASP A 54 -1.94 -16.43 -9.31
CA ASP A 54 -1.47 -16.25 -10.68
C ASP A 54 -0.66 -14.96 -10.92
N TYR A 55 -0.10 -14.40 -9.82
CA TYR A 55 0.79 -13.24 -9.86
C TYR A 55 2.06 -13.49 -9.08
N ARG A 56 3.15 -12.90 -9.53
CA ARG A 56 4.40 -12.78 -8.75
C ARG A 56 4.89 -11.34 -8.68
N LEU A 57 5.73 -11.07 -7.71
CA LEU A 57 6.49 -9.83 -7.65
C LEU A 57 7.56 -9.82 -8.76
N GLY A 58 7.59 -8.75 -9.54
CA GLY A 58 8.62 -8.47 -10.52
C GLY A 58 9.24 -7.10 -10.30
N PHE A 59 10.45 -6.90 -10.81
CA PHE A 59 11.17 -5.62 -10.76
C PHE A 59 11.47 -5.16 -12.18
N HIS A 60 11.03 -3.94 -12.52
CA HIS A 60 11.07 -3.41 -13.88
C HIS A 60 11.42 -1.93 -13.92
N GLY A 61 12.03 -1.50 -15.04
CA GLY A 61 12.50 -0.12 -15.20
C GLY A 61 13.60 0.20 -14.20
N HIS A 62 13.78 1.48 -13.84
CA HIS A 62 14.83 1.89 -12.92
C HIS A 62 14.35 2.99 -11.97
N SER A 63 14.68 2.84 -10.70
CA SER A 63 14.52 3.84 -9.65
C SER A 63 15.89 4.40 -9.24
N GLU A 64 16.09 5.69 -9.46
CA GLU A 64 17.30 6.37 -8.95
C GLU A 64 17.31 6.47 -7.42
N VAL A 65 16.14 6.44 -6.77
CA VAL A 65 16.04 6.50 -5.31
C VAL A 65 16.65 5.26 -4.66
N TRP A 66 16.41 4.10 -5.26
CA TRP A 66 16.83 2.80 -4.73
C TRP A 66 17.96 2.14 -5.55
N ASP A 67 18.35 2.74 -6.67
CA ASP A 67 19.25 2.13 -7.67
C ASP A 67 18.80 0.69 -8.02
N SER A 68 17.53 0.55 -8.34
CA SER A 68 16.81 -0.72 -8.37
C SER A 68 15.77 -0.73 -9.48
N GLY A 69 15.39 -1.92 -9.98
CA GLY A 69 14.09 -2.05 -10.62
C GLY A 69 12.97 -1.66 -9.64
N LEU A 70 11.88 -1.11 -10.16
CA LEU A 70 10.67 -0.82 -9.39
C LEU A 70 9.78 -2.05 -9.36
N GLU A 71 9.22 -2.34 -8.19
CA GLU A 71 8.31 -3.46 -8.00
C GLU A 71 6.99 -3.27 -8.74
N THR A 72 6.48 -4.35 -9.26
CA THR A 72 5.11 -4.50 -9.75
C THR A 72 4.68 -5.96 -9.67
N LEU A 73 3.38 -6.21 -9.80
CA LEU A 73 2.89 -7.57 -9.96
C LEU A 73 2.80 -7.89 -11.45
N VAL A 74 3.31 -9.06 -11.81
CA VAL A 74 3.28 -9.62 -13.16
C VAL A 74 2.48 -10.91 -13.16
N ASP A 75 1.73 -11.12 -14.23
CA ASP A 75 0.93 -12.33 -14.43
C ASP A 75 1.86 -13.53 -14.54
N GLU A 76 1.65 -14.56 -13.72
CA GLU A 76 2.39 -15.83 -13.75
C GLU A 76 1.50 -16.97 -13.23
N PRO A 77 0.93 -17.78 -14.12
CA PRO A 77 0.04 -18.88 -13.76
C PRO A 77 0.68 -19.84 -12.75
N GLY A 78 -0.06 -20.10 -11.65
CA GLY A 78 0.37 -20.97 -10.56
C GLY A 78 1.25 -20.32 -9.51
N ALA A 79 1.69 -19.07 -9.70
CA ALA A 79 2.37 -18.29 -8.67
C ALA A 79 1.38 -17.64 -7.68
N GLU A 80 1.90 -17.14 -6.56
CA GLU A 80 1.11 -16.39 -5.58
C GLU A 80 1.89 -15.16 -5.11
N ALA A 81 1.31 -13.98 -5.30
CA ALA A 81 1.81 -12.76 -4.66
C ALA A 81 1.14 -12.56 -3.30
N TRP A 82 1.92 -12.25 -2.28
CA TRP A 82 1.44 -12.02 -0.92
C TRP A 82 1.56 -10.55 -0.53
N GLY A 83 0.57 -10.09 0.23
CA GLY A 83 0.50 -8.71 0.67
C GLY A 83 -0.45 -8.51 1.84
N VAL A 84 -0.74 -7.25 2.13
CA VAL A 84 -1.76 -6.83 3.10
C VAL A 84 -2.85 -6.02 2.42
N LEU A 85 -4.07 -6.13 2.91
CA LEU A 85 -5.18 -5.29 2.50
C LEU A 85 -5.28 -4.09 3.45
N TYR A 86 -5.07 -2.89 2.92
CA TYR A 86 -5.38 -1.64 3.61
C TYR A 86 -6.80 -1.22 3.30
N GLU A 87 -7.60 -0.95 4.34
CA GLU A 87 -8.91 -0.33 4.22
C GLU A 87 -8.73 1.20 4.27
N LEU A 88 -8.87 1.86 3.13
CA LEU A 88 -8.59 3.28 2.95
C LEU A 88 -9.87 4.07 2.72
N SER A 89 -10.00 5.24 3.35
CA SER A 89 -10.95 6.27 2.93
C SER A 89 -10.52 6.88 1.59
N ALA A 90 -11.43 7.56 0.89
CA ALA A 90 -11.10 8.22 -0.36
C ALA A 90 -9.90 9.19 -0.22
N THR A 91 -9.84 9.98 0.85
CA THR A 91 -8.73 10.92 1.09
C THR A 91 -7.40 10.22 1.34
N GLU A 92 -7.40 9.05 1.99
CA GLU A 92 -6.18 8.27 2.20
C GLU A 92 -5.71 7.65 0.88
N LEU A 93 -6.65 7.13 0.08
CA LEU A 93 -6.34 6.60 -1.25
C LEU A 93 -5.75 7.69 -2.15
N ASP A 94 -6.38 8.87 -2.22
CA ASP A 94 -5.87 10.00 -3.01
C ASP A 94 -4.42 10.40 -2.64
N ARG A 95 -4.10 10.39 -1.33
CA ARG A 95 -2.73 10.67 -0.85
C ARG A 95 -1.75 9.59 -1.26
N PHE A 96 -2.19 8.33 -1.18
CA PHE A 96 -1.38 7.19 -1.57
C PHE A 96 -1.10 7.21 -3.08
N ASP A 97 -2.13 7.50 -3.88
CA ASP A 97 -2.05 7.63 -5.32
C ASP A 97 -1.09 8.74 -5.74
N ALA A 98 -1.24 9.92 -5.16
CA ALA A 98 -0.37 11.06 -5.45
C ALA A 98 1.10 10.73 -5.17
N TRP A 99 1.36 9.97 -4.10
CA TRP A 99 2.71 9.56 -3.76
C TRP A 99 3.28 8.47 -4.68
N GLN A 100 2.47 7.48 -5.06
CA GLN A 100 2.89 6.42 -5.99
C GLN A 100 2.94 6.92 -7.46
N GLY A 101 2.48 8.13 -7.70
CA GLY A 101 2.39 8.67 -9.06
C GLY A 101 1.32 7.98 -9.89
N VAL A 102 0.24 7.54 -9.23
CA VAL A 102 -0.96 7.03 -9.91
C VAL A 102 -1.71 8.19 -10.55
N LYS A 103 -2.12 8.00 -11.79
CA LYS A 103 -3.05 8.89 -12.48
C LYS A 103 -4.17 8.10 -13.11
N LEU A 104 -5.40 8.57 -12.93
CA LEU A 104 -6.60 7.90 -13.43
C LEU A 104 -6.70 7.90 -14.95
N ASP A 105 -5.99 8.82 -15.62
CA ASP A 105 -5.89 8.90 -17.08
C ASP A 105 -4.87 7.92 -17.69
N GLY A 106 -4.19 7.13 -16.84
CA GLY A 106 -3.14 6.18 -17.25
C GLY A 106 -1.80 6.83 -17.59
N GLY A 107 -1.65 8.15 -17.47
CA GLY A 107 -0.38 8.86 -17.74
C GLY A 107 0.57 8.89 -16.53
N GLY A 108 0.26 8.17 -15.46
CA GLY A 108 1.09 8.04 -14.26
C GLY A 108 2.11 6.91 -14.33
N SER A 109 2.99 6.82 -13.34
CA SER A 109 3.93 5.70 -13.19
C SER A 109 3.21 4.39 -12.85
N TYR A 110 2.07 4.49 -12.20
CA TYR A 110 1.18 3.39 -11.82
C TYR A 110 -0.27 3.75 -12.11
N PHE A 111 -1.11 2.73 -12.16
CA PHE A 111 -2.57 2.87 -12.27
C PHE A 111 -3.28 1.86 -11.37
N HIS A 112 -4.55 2.10 -11.07
CA HIS A 112 -5.41 1.18 -10.33
C HIS A 112 -5.74 -0.05 -11.18
N TYR A 113 -5.42 -1.22 -10.66
CA TYR A 113 -5.79 -2.47 -11.28
C TYR A 113 -6.71 -3.27 -10.33
N PRO A 114 -7.98 -3.52 -10.71
CA PRO A 114 -8.92 -4.27 -9.89
C PRO A 114 -8.57 -5.75 -9.90
N VAL A 115 -8.65 -6.38 -8.73
CA VAL A 115 -8.38 -7.82 -8.53
C VAL A 115 -9.27 -8.40 -7.45
N GLU A 116 -9.45 -9.72 -7.47
CA GLU A 116 -9.93 -10.50 -6.35
C GLU A 116 -8.73 -11.13 -5.64
N VAL A 117 -8.63 -10.92 -4.33
CA VAL A 117 -7.61 -11.52 -3.48
C VAL A 117 -8.24 -12.48 -2.48
N ILE A 118 -7.46 -13.41 -1.98
CA ILE A 118 -7.90 -14.40 -1.01
C ILE A 118 -7.24 -14.08 0.33
N ASP A 119 -8.03 -13.81 1.36
CA ASP A 119 -7.51 -13.57 2.70
C ASP A 119 -7.04 -14.87 3.39
N GLU A 120 -6.48 -14.75 4.59
CA GLU A 120 -6.01 -15.87 5.39
C GLU A 120 -7.12 -16.84 5.84
N ASN A 121 -8.39 -16.43 5.76
CA ASN A 121 -9.55 -17.26 6.06
C ASN A 121 -10.13 -17.93 4.80
N GLY A 122 -9.55 -17.69 3.63
CA GLY A 122 -10.03 -18.19 2.35
C GLY A 122 -11.18 -17.37 1.74
N GLN A 123 -11.47 -16.18 2.28
CA GLN A 123 -12.50 -15.29 1.74
C GLN A 123 -11.97 -14.53 0.54
N LEU A 124 -12.75 -14.52 -0.56
CA LEU A 124 -12.52 -13.66 -1.72
C LEU A 124 -12.92 -12.22 -1.38
N LEU A 125 -12.07 -11.27 -1.71
CA LEU A 125 -12.26 -9.84 -1.47
C LEU A 125 -11.85 -9.05 -2.71
N ASP A 126 -12.75 -8.15 -3.15
CA ASP A 126 -12.43 -7.17 -4.19
C ASP A 126 -11.44 -6.14 -3.67
N ALA A 127 -10.37 -5.91 -4.40
CA ALA A 127 -9.33 -4.96 -4.05
C ALA A 127 -8.77 -4.27 -5.30
N LEU A 128 -8.03 -3.18 -5.09
CA LEU A 128 -7.18 -2.57 -6.10
C LEU A 128 -5.72 -2.84 -5.75
N PHE A 129 -4.85 -2.91 -6.75
CA PHE A 129 -3.42 -2.71 -6.54
C PHE A 129 -2.85 -1.70 -7.52
N HIS A 130 -1.70 -1.13 -7.20
CA HIS A 130 -0.99 -0.22 -8.08
C HIS A 130 -0.13 -1.03 -9.04
N ARG A 131 -0.57 -1.14 -10.30
CA ARG A 131 0.16 -1.79 -11.38
C ARG A 131 0.99 -0.75 -12.13
N LYS A 132 2.23 -1.09 -12.44
CA LYS A 132 3.12 -0.23 -13.22
C LYS A 132 2.55 0.01 -14.62
N THR A 133 2.46 1.27 -15.06
CA THR A 133 1.90 1.62 -16.37
C THR A 133 2.80 1.15 -17.50
N GLU A 134 4.09 1.48 -17.40
CA GLU A 134 5.09 1.01 -18.35
C GLU A 134 6.06 0.06 -17.64
N MET A 135 6.09 -1.19 -18.08
CA MET A 135 6.94 -2.19 -17.44
C MET A 135 8.43 -1.85 -17.61
N GLY A 136 8.84 -1.46 -18.83
CA GLY A 136 10.25 -1.31 -19.14
C GLY A 136 11.01 -2.66 -19.06
N PRO A 137 12.35 -2.65 -19.18
CA PRO A 137 13.14 -3.87 -19.05
C PRO A 137 13.08 -4.43 -17.63
N GLN A 138 13.11 -5.75 -17.51
CA GLN A 138 13.28 -6.41 -16.23
C GLN A 138 14.66 -6.05 -15.66
N GLN A 139 14.71 -5.67 -14.40
CA GLN A 139 15.91 -5.27 -13.67
C GLN A 139 15.93 -5.97 -12.31
N PRO A 140 17.09 -6.35 -11.78
CA PRO A 140 17.16 -6.85 -10.41
C PRO A 140 16.82 -5.74 -9.41
N ALA A 141 16.35 -6.14 -8.24
CA ALA A 141 16.27 -5.23 -7.09
C ALA A 141 17.70 -4.86 -6.62
N SER A 142 17.88 -3.68 -6.02
CA SER A 142 19.04 -3.49 -5.17
C SER A 142 18.87 -4.27 -3.86
N ARG A 143 19.99 -4.70 -3.25
CA ARG A 143 19.97 -5.45 -1.98
C ARG A 143 19.23 -4.66 -0.90
N ASP A 144 19.56 -3.40 -0.75
CA ASP A 144 18.96 -2.51 0.24
C ASP A 144 17.45 -2.36 0.02
N TYR A 145 16.99 -2.29 -1.24
CA TYR A 145 15.58 -2.19 -1.55
C TYR A 145 14.84 -3.50 -1.24
N LEU A 146 15.42 -4.65 -1.61
CA LEU A 146 14.82 -5.95 -1.28
C LEU A 146 14.78 -6.15 0.24
N ASP A 147 15.83 -5.79 0.97
CA ASP A 147 15.88 -5.88 2.43
C ASP A 147 14.82 -4.97 3.08
N PHE A 148 14.57 -3.78 2.51
CA PHE A 148 13.51 -2.88 2.94
C PHE A 148 12.10 -3.50 2.74
N ILE A 149 11.87 -4.16 1.61
CA ILE A 149 10.62 -4.89 1.33
C ILE A 149 10.47 -6.08 2.29
N LEU A 150 11.54 -6.86 2.49
CA LEU A 150 11.56 -7.99 3.42
C LEU A 150 11.29 -7.58 4.87
N ALA A 151 11.87 -6.47 5.31
CA ALA A 151 11.59 -5.93 6.64
C ALA A 151 10.10 -5.59 6.80
N GLY A 152 9.49 -4.99 5.78
CA GLY A 152 8.07 -4.71 5.74
C GLY A 152 7.21 -5.97 5.78
N ALA A 153 7.54 -6.96 4.96
CA ALA A 153 6.83 -8.23 4.90
C ALA A 153 6.83 -8.96 6.26
N ARG A 154 7.99 -8.99 6.93
CA ARG A 154 8.14 -9.56 8.27
C ARG A 154 7.36 -8.76 9.33
N ALA A 155 7.45 -7.43 9.29
CA ALA A 155 6.72 -6.56 10.21
C ALA A 155 5.19 -6.68 10.07
N ARG A 156 4.69 -7.03 8.88
CA ARG A 156 3.27 -7.29 8.60
C ARG A 156 2.86 -8.72 8.92
N GLY A 157 3.79 -9.59 9.30
CA GLY A 157 3.51 -10.99 9.63
C GLY A 157 3.13 -11.85 8.42
N LEU A 158 3.66 -11.56 7.23
CA LEU A 158 3.43 -12.40 6.08
C LEU A 158 3.91 -13.83 6.35
N PRO A 159 3.25 -14.87 5.80
CA PRO A 159 3.62 -16.27 6.07
C PRO A 159 5.03 -16.59 5.57
N ALA A 160 5.68 -17.56 6.21
CA ALA A 160 7.06 -17.95 5.90
C ALA A 160 7.30 -18.27 4.41
N ARG A 161 6.30 -18.86 3.73
CA ARG A 161 6.37 -19.13 2.29
C ARG A 161 6.46 -17.85 1.45
N ALA A 162 5.76 -16.78 1.85
CA ALA A 162 5.84 -15.48 1.18
C ALA A 162 7.21 -14.82 1.40
N ILE A 163 7.74 -14.91 2.62
CA ILE A 163 9.09 -14.43 2.93
C ILE A 163 10.14 -15.16 2.10
N ALA A 164 10.05 -16.49 2.01
CA ALA A 164 10.99 -17.31 1.23
C ALA A 164 10.99 -16.93 -0.26
N VAL A 165 9.83 -16.63 -0.84
CA VAL A 165 9.73 -16.16 -2.24
C VAL A 165 10.45 -14.82 -2.41
N LEU A 166 10.31 -13.88 -1.47
CA LEU A 166 11.01 -12.59 -1.50
C LEU A 166 12.52 -12.76 -1.32
N GLU A 167 12.96 -13.64 -0.43
CA GLU A 167 14.38 -13.95 -0.20
C GLU A 167 15.05 -14.57 -1.43
N ALA A 168 14.29 -15.31 -2.23
CA ALA A 168 14.77 -15.93 -3.48
C ALA A 168 14.87 -14.92 -4.65
N CYS A 169 14.39 -13.69 -4.50
CA CYS A 169 14.50 -12.69 -5.55
C CYS A 169 15.96 -12.31 -5.79
N THR A 170 16.33 -12.22 -7.07
CA THR A 170 17.66 -11.76 -7.47
C THR A 170 17.86 -10.30 -7.09
N ALA A 171 18.94 -10.02 -6.36
CA ALA A 171 19.30 -8.66 -5.95
C ALA A 171 20.79 -8.39 -6.21
N VAL A 172 21.11 -7.14 -6.52
CA VAL A 172 22.46 -6.65 -6.78
C VAL A 172 22.82 -5.53 -5.78
N GLN A 173 24.11 -5.29 -5.58
CA GLN A 173 24.56 -4.16 -4.77
C GLN A 173 24.23 -2.84 -5.46
N ALA A 174 23.67 -1.88 -4.73
CA ALA A 174 23.48 -0.52 -5.23
C ALA A 174 24.83 0.14 -5.55
N ARG A 175 24.89 0.93 -6.61
CA ARG A 175 26.12 1.63 -7.06
C ARG A 175 26.44 2.85 -6.22
N TYR A 176 25.49 3.30 -5.40
CA TYR A 176 25.61 4.46 -4.51
C TYR A 176 24.74 4.23 -3.26
N PRO A 177 24.95 5.01 -2.18
CA PRO A 177 24.13 4.90 -0.97
C PRO A 177 22.64 5.14 -1.25
N VAL A 178 21.77 4.24 -0.81
CA VAL A 178 20.31 4.28 -0.99
C VAL A 178 19.60 4.18 0.36
N PRO A 179 18.37 4.72 0.52
CA PRO A 179 17.65 5.47 -0.51
C PRO A 179 18.28 6.84 -0.78
N LYS A 180 18.40 7.20 -2.06
CA LYS A 180 18.86 8.54 -2.45
C LYS A 180 17.73 9.54 -2.13
N MET A 181 17.84 10.19 -1.00
CA MET A 181 16.88 11.19 -0.56
C MET A 181 17.06 12.47 -1.40
N ASN A 182 15.98 12.91 -2.03
CA ASN A 182 15.98 14.23 -2.66
C ASN A 182 16.17 15.28 -1.55
N THR A 183 17.18 16.14 -1.67
CA THR A 183 17.53 17.17 -0.68
C THR A 183 16.36 18.09 -0.35
N ASP A 184 15.42 18.27 -1.29
CA ASP A 184 14.21 19.08 -1.10
C ASP A 184 13.22 18.46 -0.09
N ILE A 185 13.14 17.13 -0.02
CA ILE A 185 12.28 16.43 0.96
C ILE A 185 12.89 16.51 2.37
N LYS A 186 14.23 16.46 2.49
CA LYS A 186 14.91 16.70 3.78
C LYS A 186 14.66 18.10 4.32
N ALA A 187 14.68 19.10 3.45
CA ALA A 187 14.41 20.49 3.82
C ALA A 187 12.96 20.72 4.23
N LEU A 188 11.99 20.00 3.61
CA LEU A 188 10.58 20.04 4.02
C LEU A 188 10.35 19.33 5.36
N ALA A 189 10.96 18.16 5.57
CA ALA A 189 10.84 17.40 6.80
C ALA A 189 11.44 18.16 8.01
N SER A 190 12.58 18.84 7.82
CA SER A 190 13.19 19.67 8.87
C SER A 190 12.35 20.91 9.21
N LYS A 191 11.60 21.48 8.25
CA LYS A 191 10.68 22.60 8.49
C LYS A 191 9.41 22.18 9.24
N LEU A 192 8.96 20.93 9.06
CA LEU A 192 7.79 20.39 9.76
C LEU A 192 8.09 19.96 11.20
N SER A 193 9.34 19.62 11.52
CA SER A 193 9.76 19.26 12.88
C SER A 193 10.03 20.47 13.79
N CYS A 194 10.05 21.68 13.25
CA CYS A 194 10.26 22.92 14.03
C CYS A 194 8.94 23.68 14.35
N ALA A 195 7.78 23.08 14.10
CA ALA A 195 6.46 23.69 14.38
C ALA A 195 5.72 22.92 15.48
N CYS A 196 6.38 22.71 16.63
CA CYS A 196 5.75 22.32 17.90
C CYS A 196 6.21 23.28 18.99
#